data_b6b3fd773aa3c51425ab1a8f5153bc1c
#
_entry.id   b6b3fd773aa3c51425ab1a8f5153bc1c
#
_cell.length_a   1.000
_cell.length_b   1.000
_cell.length_c   1.000
_cell.angle_alpha   90.00
_cell.angle_beta   90.00
_cell.angle_gamma   90.00
#
_symmetry.space_group_name_H-M   'P 1'
#
loop_
_entity.id
_entity.type
_entity.pdbx_description
1 polymer ?
#
loop_
_entity_poly.entity_id
_entity_poly.type
_entity_poly.pdbx_seq_one_letter_code
_entity_poly.pdbx_strand_id
1 'polypeptide(L)'
;MGDTMQATNGRLLRFQGEVREDLYGLGQQLIQLQTMAGASEQRLRQFRLDMEERSREIQAARGADSGARAAAAAPGPEQLFDVGLQQARRSAWVAARSAFTDLLRQYPQSAVASDAQLQIAYSYEGEKNQPLADSVYALVAATYPRSTAAPTALYKHAQSLIVAKKTAEARALIERLKRDYPGSDPERLAREMLPPPAP
;
A
#
# COMPACT_ATOMS: atom_id res chain seq x y z
N MET A 1 -34.77 54.52 20.83
CA MET A 1 -33.40 54.43 20.25
C MET A 1 -32.35 53.93 21.24
N GLY A 2 -32.53 54.07 22.57
CA GLY A 2 -31.59 53.58 23.57
C GLY A 2 -31.48 52.05 23.69
N ASP A 3 -32.59 51.37 23.59
CA ASP A 3 -32.69 49.92 23.86
C ASP A 3 -31.99 49.07 22.77
N THR A 4 -32.02 49.47 21.51
CA THR A 4 -31.34 48.78 20.42
C THR A 4 -29.81 48.92 20.47
N MET A 5 -29.34 50.05 21.00
CA MET A 5 -27.91 50.32 21.17
C MET A 5 -27.30 49.49 22.33
N GLN A 6 -28.07 49.34 23.40
CA GLN A 6 -27.68 48.48 24.56
C GLN A 6 -27.69 46.98 24.19
N ALA A 7 -28.66 46.55 23.40
CA ALA A 7 -28.75 45.13 22.91
C ALA A 7 -27.61 44.78 21.94
N THR A 8 -27.20 45.73 21.06
CA THR A 8 -26.07 45.54 20.15
C THR A 8 -24.73 45.53 20.91
N ASN A 9 -24.57 46.37 21.88
CA ASN A 9 -23.34 46.43 22.71
C ASN A 9 -23.19 45.17 23.56
N GLY A 10 -24.30 44.62 24.10
CA GLY A 10 -24.31 43.32 24.79
C GLY A 10 -23.98 42.11 23.90
N ARG A 11 -24.39 42.15 22.64
CA ARG A 11 -23.99 41.11 21.65
C ARG A 11 -22.52 41.22 21.28
N LEU A 12 -22.01 42.43 21.12
CA LEU A 12 -20.60 42.64 20.77
C LEU A 12 -19.65 42.18 21.90
N LEU A 13 -20.01 42.43 23.14
CA LEU A 13 -19.24 41.97 24.29
C LEU A 13 -19.25 40.46 24.45
N ARG A 14 -20.37 39.77 24.16
CA ARG A 14 -20.42 38.32 24.14
C ARG A 14 -19.57 37.74 22.99
N PHE A 15 -19.70 38.29 21.79
CA PHE A 15 -18.89 37.87 20.66
C PHE A 15 -17.39 38.04 20.91
N GLN A 16 -16.98 39.18 21.55
CA GLN A 16 -15.58 39.36 21.92
C GLN A 16 -15.12 38.31 22.96
N GLY A 17 -16.02 37.91 23.90
CA GLY A 17 -15.73 36.83 24.85
C GLY A 17 -15.52 35.49 24.14
N GLU A 18 -16.45 35.11 23.28
CA GLU A 18 -16.39 33.86 22.50
C GLU A 18 -15.12 33.79 21.63
N VAL A 19 -14.81 34.88 20.91
CA VAL A 19 -13.58 34.91 20.07
C VAL A 19 -12.30 34.78 20.92
N ARG A 20 -12.30 35.38 22.12
CA ARG A 20 -11.13 35.26 23.02
C ARG A 20 -10.97 33.84 23.56
N GLU A 21 -12.08 33.17 23.86
CA GLU A 21 -12.10 31.78 24.35
C GLU A 21 -11.65 30.82 23.23
N ASP A 22 -12.13 31.02 22.00
CA ASP A 22 -11.72 30.27 20.81
C ASP A 22 -10.22 30.45 20.50
N LEU A 23 -9.71 31.68 20.58
CA LEU A 23 -8.29 31.96 20.41
C LEU A 23 -7.41 31.31 21.48
N TYR A 24 -7.90 31.28 22.73
CA TYR A 24 -7.20 30.58 23.79
C TYR A 24 -7.18 29.06 23.56
N GLY A 25 -8.33 28.50 23.15
CA GLY A 25 -8.44 27.08 22.78
C GLY A 25 -7.51 26.67 21.62
N LEU A 26 -7.46 27.50 20.55
CA LEU A 26 -6.53 27.31 19.43
C LEU A 26 -5.07 27.41 19.87
N GLY A 27 -4.75 28.36 20.78
CA GLY A 27 -3.40 28.48 21.36
C GLY A 27 -2.97 27.20 22.09
N GLN A 28 -3.86 26.61 22.89
CA GLN A 28 -3.60 25.34 23.58
C GLN A 28 -3.40 24.18 22.61
N GLN A 29 -4.21 24.10 21.55
CA GLN A 29 -4.05 23.08 20.50
C GLN A 29 -2.72 23.22 19.77
N LEU A 30 -2.27 24.42 19.47
CA LEU A 30 -0.96 24.69 18.85
C LEU A 30 0.19 24.22 19.74
N ILE A 31 0.14 24.49 21.05
CA ILE A 31 1.16 24.03 22.01
C ILE A 31 1.16 22.50 22.07
N GLN A 32 -0.02 21.86 22.07
CA GLN A 32 -0.14 20.41 22.08
C GLN A 32 0.43 19.78 20.79
N LEU A 33 0.15 20.36 19.63
CA LEU A 33 0.73 19.93 18.35
C LEU A 33 2.25 20.10 18.31
N GLN A 34 2.78 21.22 18.84
CA GLN A 34 4.22 21.43 18.93
C GLN A 34 4.91 20.43 19.84
N THR A 35 4.30 20.10 20.99
CA THR A 35 4.85 19.09 21.91
C THR A 35 4.79 17.68 21.31
N MET A 36 3.73 17.34 20.57
CA MET A 36 3.64 16.07 19.85
C MET A 36 4.65 15.97 18.71
N ALA A 37 4.86 17.05 17.95
CA ALA A 37 5.88 17.12 16.90
C ALA A 37 7.29 16.94 17.47
N GLY A 38 7.62 17.63 18.58
CA GLY A 38 8.90 17.49 19.27
C GLY A 38 9.15 16.07 19.80
N ALA A 39 8.12 15.43 20.36
CA ALA A 39 8.19 14.05 20.83
C ALA A 39 8.39 13.06 19.65
N SER A 40 7.78 13.34 18.49
CA SER A 40 7.97 12.55 17.27
C SER A 40 9.39 12.67 16.74
N GLU A 41 9.96 13.87 16.70
CA GLU A 41 11.36 14.08 16.30
C GLU A 41 12.36 13.39 17.24
N GLN A 42 12.12 13.42 18.55
CA GLN A 42 12.96 12.71 19.51
C GLN A 42 12.90 11.19 19.30
N ARG A 43 11.71 10.63 19.06
CA ARG A 43 11.54 9.20 18.73
C ARG A 43 12.27 8.82 17.42
N LEU A 44 12.20 9.66 16.41
CA LEU A 44 12.92 9.44 15.15
C LEU A 44 14.45 9.50 15.35
N ARG A 45 14.95 10.41 16.18
CA ARG A 45 16.39 10.48 16.53
C ARG A 45 16.83 9.24 17.30
N GLN A 46 16.05 8.82 18.30
CA GLN A 46 16.32 7.61 19.06
C GLN A 46 16.30 6.36 18.18
N PHE A 47 15.29 6.22 17.32
CA PHE A 47 15.22 5.12 16.36
C PHE A 47 16.43 5.09 15.42
N ARG A 48 16.89 6.26 14.97
CA ARG A 48 18.08 6.37 14.13
C ARG A 48 19.34 5.92 14.85
N LEU A 49 19.51 6.32 16.11
CA LEU A 49 20.64 5.90 16.96
C LEU A 49 20.61 4.39 17.23
N ASP A 50 19.45 3.84 17.57
CA ASP A 50 19.28 2.39 17.77
C ASP A 50 19.59 1.59 16.49
N MET A 51 19.21 2.11 15.32
CA MET A 51 19.51 1.49 14.04
C MET A 51 21.01 1.56 13.69
N GLU A 52 21.67 2.68 14.01
CA GLU A 52 23.12 2.81 13.84
C GLU A 52 23.89 1.89 14.79
N GLU A 53 23.46 1.78 16.04
CA GLU A 53 24.06 0.91 17.04
C GLU A 53 23.91 -0.57 16.64
N ARG A 54 22.71 -1.00 16.26
CA ARG A 54 22.48 -2.35 15.71
C ARG A 54 23.28 -2.62 14.45
N SER A 55 23.41 -1.63 13.57
CA SER A 55 24.24 -1.75 12.37
C SER A 55 25.73 -1.94 12.72
N ARG A 56 26.22 -1.21 13.74
CA ARG A 56 27.61 -1.36 14.24
C ARG A 56 27.80 -2.71 14.94
N GLU A 57 26.83 -3.17 15.73
CA GLU A 57 26.89 -4.50 16.36
C GLU A 57 26.91 -5.62 15.32
N ILE A 58 26.08 -5.53 14.28
CA ILE A 58 26.07 -6.47 13.16
C ILE A 58 27.40 -6.43 12.41
N GLN A 59 27.99 -5.24 12.20
CA GLN A 59 29.29 -5.11 11.56
C GLN A 59 30.44 -5.62 12.45
N ALA A 60 30.39 -5.38 13.77
CA ALA A 60 31.37 -5.88 14.73
C ALA A 60 31.28 -7.41 14.85
N ALA A 61 30.07 -7.98 14.90
CA ALA A 61 29.86 -9.43 14.88
C ALA A 61 30.37 -10.07 13.57
N ARG A 62 30.23 -9.37 12.43
CA ARG A 62 30.78 -9.78 11.14
C ARG A 62 32.31 -9.68 11.09
N GLY A 63 32.93 -8.72 11.80
CA GLY A 63 34.39 -8.56 11.87
C GLY A 63 35.08 -9.62 12.73
N ALA A 64 34.38 -10.20 13.72
CA ALA A 64 34.93 -11.24 14.60
C ALA A 64 34.86 -12.65 13.97
N ASP A 65 34.03 -12.88 12.97
CA ASP A 65 33.80 -14.20 12.34
C ASP A 65 34.28 -14.27 10.88
N SER A 66 35.20 -13.39 10.49
CA SER A 66 35.67 -13.28 9.10
C SER A 66 36.65 -14.38 8.64
N GLY A 67 36.69 -15.52 9.35
CA GLY A 67 37.53 -16.67 8.98
C GLY A 67 36.79 -17.87 8.38
N ALA A 68 35.47 -17.98 8.48
CA ALA A 68 34.77 -19.21 8.14
C ALA A 68 33.30 -19.09 7.67
N ARG A 69 32.81 -17.91 7.29
CA ARG A 69 31.50 -17.84 6.68
C ARG A 69 31.55 -16.97 5.44
N ALA A 70 31.73 -17.66 4.31
CA ALA A 70 31.43 -17.10 3.00
C ALA A 70 30.17 -16.22 3.10
N ALA A 71 30.27 -15.01 2.50
CA ALA A 71 29.22 -14.04 2.33
C ALA A 71 27.84 -14.58 2.73
N ALA A 72 27.22 -14.02 3.76
CA ALA A 72 25.80 -14.13 3.90
C ALA A 72 25.24 -13.51 2.61
N ALA A 73 24.99 -14.36 1.63
CA ALA A 73 24.44 -13.96 0.34
C ALA A 73 23.22 -13.12 0.64
N ALA A 74 23.09 -11.98 -0.03
CA ALA A 74 21.85 -11.22 0.02
C ALA A 74 20.68 -12.22 -0.13
N PRO A 75 19.57 -12.03 0.62
CA PRO A 75 18.49 -13.00 0.59
C PRO A 75 18.06 -13.23 -0.85
N GLY A 76 18.01 -14.50 -1.26
CA GLY A 76 17.60 -14.89 -2.61
C GLY A 76 16.14 -14.50 -2.90
N PRO A 77 15.71 -14.57 -4.16
CA PRO A 77 14.37 -14.16 -4.55
C PRO A 77 13.27 -14.96 -3.84
N GLU A 78 13.45 -16.25 -3.62
CA GLU A 78 12.52 -17.11 -2.89
C GLU A 78 12.40 -16.68 -1.42
N GLN A 79 13.52 -16.33 -0.78
CA GLN A 79 13.53 -15.88 0.62
C GLN A 79 12.82 -14.52 0.78
N LEU A 80 13.06 -13.57 -0.14
CA LEU A 80 12.35 -12.29 -0.14
C LEU A 80 10.86 -12.49 -0.39
N PHE A 81 10.50 -13.43 -1.26
CA PHE A 81 9.12 -13.78 -1.53
C PHE A 81 8.43 -14.35 -0.29
N ASP A 82 9.06 -15.28 0.40
CA ASP A 82 8.56 -15.89 1.64
C ASP A 82 8.39 -14.84 2.75
N VAL A 83 9.34 -13.92 2.90
CA VAL A 83 9.22 -12.79 3.85
C VAL A 83 7.99 -11.96 3.51
N GLY A 84 7.79 -11.61 2.24
CA GLY A 84 6.62 -10.87 1.78
C GLY A 84 5.31 -11.60 2.10
N LEU A 85 5.23 -12.90 1.84
CA LEU A 85 4.06 -13.72 2.15
C LEU A 85 3.78 -13.79 3.66
N GLN A 86 4.81 -13.92 4.49
CA GLN A 86 4.65 -13.90 5.95
C GLN A 86 4.06 -12.57 6.45
N GLN A 87 4.52 -11.45 5.90
CA GLN A 87 3.96 -10.14 6.24
C GLN A 87 2.50 -10.01 5.76
N ALA A 88 2.20 -10.47 4.54
CA ALA A 88 0.85 -10.44 3.98
C ALA A 88 -0.14 -11.27 4.83
N ARG A 89 0.26 -12.47 5.29
CA ARG A 89 -0.56 -13.31 6.20
C ARG A 89 -0.90 -12.63 7.53
N ARG A 90 -0.07 -11.70 7.97
CA ARG A 90 -0.29 -10.89 9.17
C ARG A 90 -1.03 -9.58 8.88
N SER A 91 -1.50 -9.40 7.65
CA SER A 91 -2.10 -8.16 7.14
C SER A 91 -1.16 -6.94 7.25
N ALA A 92 0.14 -7.15 7.36
CA ALA A 92 1.16 -6.11 7.36
C ALA A 92 1.49 -5.69 5.90
N TRP A 93 0.48 -5.13 5.22
CA TRP A 93 0.49 -4.90 3.77
C TRP A 93 1.65 -4.04 3.29
N VAL A 94 2.01 -2.98 4.02
CA VAL A 94 3.14 -2.11 3.67
C VAL A 94 4.46 -2.87 3.74
N ALA A 95 4.68 -3.67 4.79
CA ALA A 95 5.89 -4.48 4.93
C ALA A 95 5.96 -5.59 3.88
N ALA A 96 4.82 -6.21 3.55
CA ALA A 96 4.73 -7.18 2.46
C ALA A 96 5.14 -6.57 1.12
N ARG A 97 4.58 -5.41 0.77
CA ARG A 97 4.93 -4.68 -0.47
C ARG A 97 6.40 -4.29 -0.52
N SER A 98 6.99 -3.87 0.60
CA SER A 98 8.42 -3.56 0.66
C SER A 98 9.27 -4.78 0.28
N ALA A 99 9.00 -5.94 0.87
CA ALA A 99 9.73 -7.18 0.57
C ALA A 99 9.58 -7.60 -0.91
N PHE A 100 8.35 -7.56 -1.45
CA PHE A 100 8.13 -7.87 -2.87
C PHE A 100 8.75 -6.86 -3.81
N THR A 101 8.76 -5.56 -3.47
CA THR A 101 9.41 -4.52 -4.25
C THR A 101 10.94 -4.70 -4.25
N ASP A 102 11.52 -5.06 -3.12
CA ASP A 102 12.95 -5.36 -3.02
C ASP A 102 13.32 -6.58 -3.86
N LEU A 103 12.47 -7.61 -3.89
CA LEU A 103 12.63 -8.77 -4.76
C LEU A 103 12.63 -8.35 -6.23
N LEU A 104 11.62 -7.59 -6.67
CA LEU A 104 11.50 -7.14 -8.05
C LEU A 104 12.64 -6.23 -8.50
N ARG A 105 13.17 -5.41 -7.60
CA ARG A 105 14.31 -4.54 -7.86
C ARG A 105 15.61 -5.33 -8.01
N GLN A 106 15.83 -6.34 -7.16
CA GLN A 106 17.08 -7.11 -7.15
C GLN A 106 17.04 -8.27 -8.13
N TYR A 107 15.88 -8.88 -8.33
CA TYR A 107 15.69 -10.12 -9.12
C TYR A 107 14.50 -10.03 -10.08
N PRO A 108 14.48 -9.05 -11.01
CA PRO A 108 13.33 -8.80 -11.88
C PRO A 108 12.98 -9.96 -12.83
N GLN A 109 13.93 -10.86 -13.06
CA GLN A 109 13.79 -12.02 -13.95
C GLN A 109 13.68 -13.35 -13.18
N SER A 110 13.50 -13.31 -11.86
CA SER A 110 13.34 -14.54 -11.07
C SER A 110 12.02 -15.24 -11.42
N ALA A 111 11.97 -16.55 -11.18
CA ALA A 111 10.76 -17.34 -11.38
C ALA A 111 9.57 -16.83 -10.57
N VAL A 112 9.82 -16.23 -9.40
CA VAL A 112 8.79 -15.69 -8.50
C VAL A 112 8.49 -14.19 -8.72
N ALA A 113 9.12 -13.55 -9.70
CA ALA A 113 8.94 -12.11 -9.95
C ALA A 113 7.48 -11.75 -10.33
N SER A 114 6.86 -12.53 -11.20
CA SER A 114 5.47 -12.32 -11.60
C SER A 114 4.50 -12.50 -10.43
N ASP A 115 4.75 -13.48 -9.58
CA ASP A 115 3.95 -13.74 -8.40
C ASP A 115 4.16 -12.66 -7.34
N ALA A 116 5.39 -12.17 -7.16
CA ALA A 116 5.67 -11.04 -6.28
C ALA A 116 4.91 -9.77 -6.70
N GLN A 117 4.86 -9.49 -8.00
CA GLN A 117 4.08 -8.37 -8.52
C GLN A 117 2.58 -8.56 -8.29
N LEU A 118 2.07 -9.78 -8.46
CA LEU A 118 0.67 -10.11 -8.17
C LEU A 118 0.35 -9.93 -6.67
N GLN A 119 1.26 -10.32 -5.78
CA GLN A 119 1.11 -10.15 -4.34
C GLN A 119 1.10 -8.66 -3.91
N ILE A 120 1.82 -7.80 -4.62
CA ILE A 120 1.70 -6.34 -4.42
C ILE A 120 0.28 -5.87 -4.73
N ALA A 121 -0.35 -6.34 -5.81
CA ALA A 121 -1.74 -6.02 -6.12
C ALA A 121 -2.69 -6.51 -5.01
N TYR A 122 -2.54 -7.74 -4.54
CA TYR A 122 -3.31 -8.27 -3.41
C TYR A 122 -3.12 -7.47 -2.12
N SER A 123 -1.94 -6.93 -1.88
CA SER A 123 -1.69 -6.07 -0.71
C SER A 123 -2.52 -4.78 -0.78
N TYR A 124 -2.66 -4.16 -1.94
CA TYR A 124 -3.52 -3.01 -2.13
C TYR A 124 -5.00 -3.37 -2.03
N GLU A 125 -5.41 -4.53 -2.56
CA GLU A 125 -6.78 -5.06 -2.39
C GLU A 125 -7.10 -5.28 -0.90
N GLY A 126 -6.16 -5.83 -0.13
CA GLY A 126 -6.28 -6.03 1.32
C GLY A 126 -6.42 -4.72 2.11
N GLU A 127 -5.80 -3.64 1.66
CA GLU A 127 -5.99 -2.28 2.19
C GLU A 127 -7.25 -1.59 1.66
N LYS A 128 -8.05 -2.27 0.83
CA LYS A 128 -9.22 -1.70 0.14
C LYS A 128 -8.87 -0.52 -0.79
N ASN A 129 -7.63 -0.45 -1.25
CA ASN A 129 -7.18 0.55 -2.22
C ASN A 129 -7.30 -0.03 -3.64
N GLN A 130 -8.55 -0.16 -4.09
CA GLN A 130 -8.87 -0.77 -5.37
C GLN A 130 -8.21 -0.09 -6.58
N PRO A 131 -8.13 1.27 -6.66
CA PRO A 131 -7.49 1.92 -7.81
C PRO A 131 -6.01 1.54 -7.98
N LEU A 132 -5.27 1.40 -6.87
CA LEU A 132 -3.87 0.97 -6.92
C LEU A 132 -3.76 -0.53 -7.22
N ALA A 133 -4.65 -1.36 -6.66
CA ALA A 133 -4.71 -2.79 -6.98
C ALA A 133 -4.92 -3.01 -8.48
N ASP A 134 -5.89 -2.31 -9.10
CA ASP A 134 -6.20 -2.41 -10.51
C ASP A 134 -5.02 -1.99 -11.41
N SER A 135 -4.32 -0.91 -11.02
CA SER A 135 -3.13 -0.45 -11.73
C SER A 135 -2.02 -1.50 -11.70
N VAL A 136 -1.81 -2.17 -10.55
CA VAL A 136 -0.80 -3.21 -10.42
C VAL A 136 -1.23 -4.50 -11.13
N TYR A 137 -2.52 -4.89 -11.11
CA TYR A 137 -3.01 -6.02 -11.92
C TYR A 137 -2.77 -5.80 -13.42
N ALA A 138 -3.04 -4.60 -13.93
CA ALA A 138 -2.73 -4.27 -15.31
C ALA A 138 -1.24 -4.38 -15.62
N LEU A 139 -0.39 -3.95 -14.68
CA LEU A 139 1.07 -4.02 -14.80
C LEU A 139 1.58 -5.46 -14.82
N VAL A 140 1.03 -6.39 -14.01
CA VAL A 140 1.38 -7.83 -14.05
C VAL A 140 1.17 -8.39 -15.45
N ALA A 141 -0.01 -8.16 -16.03
CA ALA A 141 -0.36 -8.67 -17.36
C ALA A 141 0.42 -8.01 -18.51
N ALA A 142 0.98 -6.82 -18.28
CA ALA A 142 1.83 -6.13 -19.25
C ALA A 142 3.29 -6.58 -19.16
N THR A 143 3.82 -6.72 -17.94
CA THR A 143 5.24 -7.00 -17.68
C THR A 143 5.56 -8.49 -17.84
N TYR A 144 4.63 -9.37 -17.40
CA TYR A 144 4.82 -10.81 -17.37
C TYR A 144 3.74 -11.57 -18.16
N PRO A 145 3.52 -11.27 -19.46
CA PRO A 145 2.38 -11.81 -20.22
C PRO A 145 2.40 -13.33 -20.39
N ARG A 146 3.56 -13.98 -20.19
CA ARG A 146 3.69 -15.44 -20.31
C ARG A 146 3.68 -16.17 -18.97
N SER A 147 3.48 -15.45 -17.85
CA SER A 147 3.45 -16.04 -16.53
C SER A 147 2.07 -16.60 -16.18
N THR A 148 2.04 -17.47 -15.18
CA THR A 148 0.80 -17.97 -14.58
C THR A 148 0.05 -16.90 -13.79
N ALA A 149 0.73 -15.83 -13.38
CA ALA A 149 0.15 -14.69 -12.68
C ALA A 149 -0.69 -13.79 -13.61
N ALA A 150 -0.33 -13.70 -14.90
CA ALA A 150 -1.00 -12.79 -15.84
C ALA A 150 -2.50 -13.05 -16.02
N PRO A 151 -2.98 -14.29 -16.28
CA PRO A 151 -4.41 -14.54 -16.38
C PRO A 151 -5.15 -14.25 -15.06
N THR A 152 -4.54 -14.56 -13.91
CA THR A 152 -5.12 -14.23 -12.59
C THR A 152 -5.25 -12.72 -12.40
N ALA A 153 -4.25 -11.96 -12.79
CA ALA A 153 -4.28 -10.49 -12.70
C ALA A 153 -5.38 -9.89 -13.59
N LEU A 154 -5.52 -10.37 -14.83
CA LEU A 154 -6.59 -9.92 -15.74
C LEU A 154 -7.98 -10.24 -15.18
N TYR A 155 -8.16 -11.42 -14.62
CA TYR A 155 -9.41 -11.85 -13.99
C TYR A 155 -9.76 -10.93 -12.80
N LYS A 156 -8.83 -10.69 -11.91
CA LYS A 156 -9.01 -9.82 -10.74
C LYS A 156 -9.34 -8.38 -11.13
N HIS A 157 -8.66 -7.85 -12.14
CA HIS A 157 -8.94 -6.52 -12.67
C HIS A 157 -10.34 -6.46 -13.30
N ALA A 158 -10.73 -7.47 -14.11
CA ALA A 158 -12.07 -7.54 -14.67
C ALA A 158 -13.16 -7.61 -13.58
N GLN A 159 -12.91 -8.38 -12.49
CA GLN A 159 -13.81 -8.47 -11.35
C GLN A 159 -14.02 -7.10 -10.68
N SER A 160 -12.95 -6.36 -10.45
CA SER A 160 -13.00 -5.01 -9.90
C SER A 160 -13.83 -4.06 -10.78
N LEU A 161 -13.61 -4.09 -12.09
CA LEU A 161 -14.33 -3.26 -13.05
C LEU A 161 -15.85 -3.58 -13.07
N ILE A 162 -16.23 -4.85 -12.91
CA ILE A 162 -17.64 -5.24 -12.78
C ILE A 162 -18.27 -4.62 -11.52
N VAL A 163 -17.58 -4.72 -10.38
CA VAL A 163 -18.02 -4.11 -9.12
C VAL A 163 -18.16 -2.59 -9.27
N ALA A 164 -17.22 -1.97 -9.99
CA ALA A 164 -17.27 -0.53 -10.33
C ALA A 164 -18.31 -0.16 -11.40
N LYS A 165 -19.10 -1.13 -11.91
CA LYS A 165 -20.08 -0.96 -13.00
C LYS A 165 -19.47 -0.53 -14.34
N LYS A 166 -18.19 -0.73 -14.54
CA LYS A 166 -17.45 -0.46 -15.77
C LYS A 166 -17.47 -1.69 -16.70
N THR A 167 -18.67 -2.11 -17.07
CA THR A 167 -18.95 -3.38 -17.77
C THR A 167 -18.25 -3.48 -19.13
N ALA A 168 -18.12 -2.37 -19.87
CA ALA A 168 -17.44 -2.36 -21.17
C ALA A 168 -15.95 -2.66 -21.04
N GLU A 169 -15.27 -2.04 -20.07
CA GLU A 169 -13.85 -2.27 -19.78
C GLU A 169 -13.63 -3.70 -19.28
N ALA A 170 -14.48 -4.19 -18.38
CA ALA A 170 -14.43 -5.57 -17.89
C ALA A 170 -14.57 -6.58 -19.04
N ARG A 171 -15.51 -6.35 -19.96
CA ARG A 171 -15.71 -7.22 -21.15
C ARG A 171 -14.46 -7.27 -22.01
N ALA A 172 -13.78 -6.15 -22.24
CA ALA A 172 -12.55 -6.12 -23.01
C ALA A 172 -11.44 -6.97 -22.36
N LEU A 173 -11.31 -6.94 -21.03
CA LEU A 173 -10.34 -7.78 -20.31
C LEU A 173 -10.70 -9.28 -20.38
N ILE A 174 -11.98 -9.61 -20.29
CA ILE A 174 -12.46 -11.00 -20.41
C ILE A 174 -12.20 -11.54 -21.83
N GLU A 175 -12.47 -10.75 -22.87
CA GLU A 175 -12.14 -11.17 -24.25
C GLU A 175 -10.62 -11.31 -24.45
N ARG A 176 -9.81 -10.45 -23.82
CA ARG A 176 -8.35 -10.61 -23.78
C ARG A 176 -7.95 -11.92 -23.10
N LEU A 177 -8.57 -12.25 -21.95
CA LEU A 177 -8.33 -13.52 -21.22
C LEU A 177 -8.62 -14.74 -22.12
N LYS A 178 -9.76 -14.74 -22.80
CA LYS A 178 -10.15 -15.82 -23.73
C LYS A 178 -9.16 -16.00 -24.89
N ARG A 179 -8.69 -14.89 -25.43
CA ARG A 179 -7.78 -14.90 -26.59
C ARG A 179 -6.35 -15.32 -26.18
N ASP A 180 -5.82 -14.75 -25.09
CA ASP A 180 -4.42 -14.85 -24.73
C ASP A 180 -4.14 -16.04 -23.79
N TYR A 181 -5.16 -16.50 -23.03
CA TYR A 181 -5.01 -17.57 -22.02
C TYR A 181 -6.15 -18.60 -22.08
N PRO A 182 -6.43 -19.19 -23.26
CA PRO A 182 -7.55 -20.12 -23.42
C PRO A 182 -7.39 -21.34 -22.52
N GLY A 183 -8.48 -21.74 -21.85
CA GLY A 183 -8.51 -22.91 -20.98
C GLY A 183 -7.87 -22.74 -19.60
N SER A 184 -7.39 -21.54 -19.25
CA SER A 184 -6.92 -21.26 -17.89
C SER A 184 -8.10 -21.18 -16.91
N ASP A 185 -7.84 -21.50 -15.61
CA ASP A 185 -8.88 -21.39 -14.59
C ASP A 185 -9.45 -19.97 -14.48
N PRO A 186 -8.63 -18.89 -14.49
CA PRO A 186 -9.14 -17.52 -14.51
C PRO A 186 -10.04 -17.23 -15.72
N GLU A 187 -9.73 -17.78 -16.89
CA GLU A 187 -10.56 -17.62 -18.08
C GLU A 187 -11.92 -18.29 -17.93
N ARG A 188 -11.96 -19.52 -17.39
CA ARG A 188 -13.23 -20.22 -17.14
C ARG A 188 -14.10 -19.45 -16.14
N LEU A 189 -13.52 -18.97 -15.05
CA LEU A 189 -14.23 -18.15 -14.05
C LEU A 189 -14.73 -16.84 -14.64
N ALA A 190 -13.93 -16.20 -15.52
CA ALA A 190 -14.32 -14.94 -16.14
C ALA A 190 -15.51 -15.06 -17.09
N ARG A 191 -15.72 -16.20 -17.74
CA ARG A 191 -16.87 -16.44 -18.62
C ARG A 191 -18.21 -16.34 -17.86
N GLU A 192 -18.21 -16.71 -16.58
CA GLU A 192 -19.41 -16.72 -15.74
C GLU A 192 -19.75 -15.34 -15.16
N MET A 193 -18.80 -14.39 -15.25
CA MET A 193 -18.94 -13.07 -14.61
C MET A 193 -19.87 -12.09 -15.35
N LEU A 194 -20.03 -12.27 -16.65
CA LEU A 194 -20.87 -11.39 -17.46
C LEU A 194 -21.99 -12.18 -18.11
N PRO A 195 -23.22 -11.64 -18.09
CA PRO A 195 -24.31 -12.22 -18.87
C PRO A 195 -23.93 -12.19 -20.36
N PRO A 196 -24.44 -13.13 -21.16
CA PRO A 196 -24.24 -13.11 -22.60
C PRO A 196 -24.72 -11.75 -23.15
N PRO A 197 -24.08 -11.24 -24.24
CA PRO A 197 -24.55 -10.03 -24.86
C PRO A 197 -26.03 -10.20 -25.22
N ALA A 198 -26.81 -9.17 -24.98
CA ALA A 198 -28.20 -9.15 -25.41
C ALA A 198 -28.24 -9.32 -26.94
N PRO A 199 -29.19 -10.11 -27.47
CA PRO A 199 -29.36 -10.35 -28.90
C PRO A 199 -29.59 -9.07 -29.69
#